data_e2e7d135915c16581bd222e448e54ca6
#
_entry.id   e2e7d135915c16581bd222e448e54ca6
#
_cell.length_a   1.000
_cell.length_b   1.000
_cell.length_c   1.000
_cell.angle_alpha   90.00
_cell.angle_beta   90.00
_cell.angle_gamma   90.00
#
_symmetry.space_group_name_H-M   'P 1'
#
loop_
_entity.id
_entity.type
_entity.pdbx_description
1 polymer ?
#
loop_
_entity_poly.entity_id
_entity_poly.type
_entity_poly.pdbx_seq_one_letter_code
_entity_poly.pdbx_strand_id
1 'polypeptide(L)'
;MTLHIISKTAQRVALDTLMPIVSSNDTVLLIADACYDFARYQQINSQQLLLLAPDAAARLSTEILAQLNTITHAQWVELTLNHQPIISW
;
A
#
# COMPACT_ATOMS: atom_id res chain seq x y z
N MET A 1 -7.83 -2.55 13.50
CA MET A 1 -7.43 -2.09 12.15
C MET A 1 -6.07 -2.66 11.82
N THR A 2 -6.01 -3.38 10.73
CA THR A 2 -4.78 -4.04 10.27
C THR A 2 -4.04 -3.16 9.27
N LEU A 3 -2.71 -3.13 9.36
CA LEU A 3 -1.85 -2.53 8.35
C LEU A 3 -1.29 -3.65 7.46
N HIS A 4 -1.63 -3.61 6.18
CA HIS A 4 -1.09 -4.55 5.19
C HIS A 4 0.03 -3.86 4.42
N ILE A 5 1.25 -4.37 4.53
CA ILE A 5 2.41 -3.83 3.82
C ILE A 5 2.70 -4.76 2.64
N ILE A 6 2.63 -4.22 1.44
CA ILE A 6 2.81 -4.99 0.21
C ILE A 6 4.05 -4.48 -0.51
N SER A 7 5.02 -5.36 -0.73
CA SER A 7 6.28 -5.03 -1.40
C SER A 7 6.41 -5.64 -2.79
N LYS A 8 5.46 -6.49 -3.20
CA LYS A 8 5.54 -7.27 -4.43
C LYS A 8 4.50 -6.80 -5.43
N THR A 9 4.74 -7.06 -6.72
CA THR A 9 3.76 -6.78 -7.76
C THR A 9 2.51 -7.63 -7.55
N ALA A 10 1.39 -7.19 -8.15
CA ALA A 10 0.11 -7.87 -8.00
C ALA A 10 0.13 -9.31 -8.49
N GLN A 11 0.97 -9.63 -9.48
CA GLN A 11 1.12 -10.99 -9.99
C GLN A 11 1.71 -11.93 -8.93
N ARG A 12 2.64 -11.42 -8.12
CA ARG A 12 3.35 -12.22 -7.12
C ARG A 12 2.58 -12.40 -5.82
N VAL A 13 1.67 -11.48 -5.54
CA VAL A 13 0.89 -11.50 -4.29
C VAL A 13 -0.38 -12.33 -4.44
N ALA A 14 -0.83 -12.63 -5.66
CA ALA A 14 -2.12 -13.25 -5.90
C ALA A 14 -3.26 -12.39 -5.33
N LEU A 15 -3.59 -11.33 -6.07
CA LEU A 15 -4.55 -10.31 -5.63
C LEU A 15 -5.90 -10.91 -5.20
N ASP A 16 -6.35 -11.97 -5.87
CA ASP A 16 -7.62 -12.64 -5.54
C ASP A 16 -7.60 -13.24 -4.14
N THR A 17 -6.43 -13.66 -3.67
CA THR A 17 -6.27 -14.20 -2.32
C THR A 17 -6.21 -13.07 -1.29
N LEU A 18 -5.58 -11.96 -1.65
CA LEU A 18 -5.42 -10.82 -0.76
C LEU A 18 -6.74 -10.07 -0.53
N MET A 19 -7.51 -9.84 -1.58
CA MET A 19 -8.70 -8.99 -1.51
C MET A 19 -9.70 -9.39 -0.43
N PRO A 20 -10.05 -10.67 -0.23
CA PRO A 20 -10.99 -11.04 0.82
C PRO A 20 -10.43 -10.94 2.23
N ILE A 21 -9.10 -10.84 2.38
CA ILE A 21 -8.45 -10.74 3.69
C ILE A 21 -8.45 -9.31 4.20
N VAL A 22 -8.35 -8.34 3.29
CA VAL A 22 -8.31 -6.92 3.66
C VAL A 22 -9.72 -6.42 3.93
N SER A 23 -9.95 -5.89 5.13
CA SER A 23 -11.24 -5.33 5.49
C SER A 23 -11.32 -3.85 5.11
N SER A 24 -12.54 -3.31 5.04
CA SER A 24 -12.77 -1.90 4.73
C SER A 24 -12.22 -0.94 5.78
N ASN A 25 -11.85 -1.44 6.96
CA ASN A 25 -11.24 -0.65 8.03
C ASN A 25 -9.72 -0.73 8.04
N ASP A 26 -9.14 -1.54 7.17
CA ASP A 26 -7.69 -1.74 7.13
C ASP A 26 -7.00 -0.71 6.25
N THR A 27 -5.72 -0.49 6.51
CA THR A 27 -4.85 0.37 5.69
C THR A 27 -3.93 -0.51 4.88
N VAL A 28 -3.75 -0.16 3.60
CA VAL A 28 -2.79 -0.83 2.71
C VAL A 28 -1.67 0.14 2.38
N LEU A 29 -0.44 -0.27 2.60
CA LEU A 29 0.75 0.50 2.25
C LEU A 29 1.55 -0.25 1.18
N LEU A 30 1.80 0.41 0.06
CA LEU A 30 2.61 -0.13 -1.02
C LEU A 30 4.03 0.40 -0.90
N ILE A 31 5.01 -0.50 -0.91
CA ILE A 31 6.43 -0.17 -0.90
C ILE A 31 7.11 -0.92 -2.06
N ALA A 32 8.32 -0.51 -2.39
CA ALA A 32 9.14 -1.16 -3.42
C ALA A 32 8.35 -1.38 -4.72
N ASP A 33 8.42 -2.56 -5.31
CA ASP A 33 7.82 -2.84 -6.61
C ASP A 33 6.28 -2.86 -6.60
N ALA A 34 5.65 -2.95 -5.44
CA ALA A 34 4.20 -2.86 -5.35
C ALA A 34 3.69 -1.52 -5.89
N CYS A 35 4.50 -0.47 -5.83
CA CYS A 35 4.14 0.85 -6.34
C CYS A 35 3.85 0.85 -7.84
N TYR A 36 4.48 -0.04 -8.62
CA TYR A 36 4.19 -0.15 -10.05
C TYR A 36 2.74 -0.57 -10.33
N ASP A 37 2.17 -1.39 -9.44
CA ASP A 37 0.84 -1.94 -9.63
C ASP A 37 -0.23 -1.23 -8.79
N PHE A 38 -0.01 0.04 -8.45
CA PHE A 38 -0.93 0.81 -7.61
C PHE A 38 -2.37 0.76 -8.13
N ALA A 39 -2.57 0.79 -9.45
CA ALA A 39 -3.90 0.78 -10.03
C ALA A 39 -4.65 -0.52 -9.72
N ARG A 40 -3.96 -1.65 -9.72
CA ARG A 40 -4.56 -2.95 -9.36
C ARG A 40 -4.86 -3.01 -7.87
N TYR A 41 -3.96 -2.52 -7.03
CA TYR A 41 -4.17 -2.50 -5.59
C TYR A 41 -5.28 -1.54 -5.17
N GLN A 42 -5.59 -0.52 -5.98
CA GLN A 42 -6.72 0.38 -5.73
C GLN A 42 -8.07 -0.34 -5.77
N GLN A 43 -8.14 -1.53 -6.35
CA GLN A 43 -9.36 -2.33 -6.38
C GLN A 43 -9.67 -2.97 -5.02
N ILE A 44 -8.72 -2.98 -4.10
CA ILE A 44 -8.93 -3.53 -2.76
C ILE A 44 -9.83 -2.58 -1.97
N ASN A 45 -10.87 -3.13 -1.36
CA ASN A 45 -11.77 -2.36 -0.51
C ASN A 45 -11.14 -2.18 0.87
N SER A 46 -10.36 -1.11 1.02
CA SER A 46 -9.69 -0.77 2.28
C SER A 46 -10.05 0.65 2.71
N GLN A 47 -9.73 0.99 3.95
CA GLN A 47 -9.94 2.35 4.48
C GLN A 47 -9.13 3.36 3.68
N GLN A 48 -7.88 3.05 3.38
CA GLN A 48 -7.01 3.89 2.57
C GLN A 48 -5.89 3.08 1.95
N LEU A 49 -5.46 3.53 0.78
CA LEU A 49 -4.29 2.99 0.09
C LEU A 49 -3.21 4.06 0.06
N LEU A 50 -2.06 3.73 0.62
CA LEU A 50 -0.92 4.65 0.73
C LEU A 50 0.28 4.06 -0.01
N LEU A 51 1.15 4.95 -0.53
CA LEU A 51 2.41 4.55 -1.14
C LEU A 51 3.57 5.22 -0.39
N LEU A 52 4.66 4.50 -0.19
CA LEU A 52 5.85 5.08 0.42
C LEU A 52 6.48 6.05 -0.57
N ALA A 53 6.63 7.32 -0.17
CA ALA A 53 7.00 8.40 -1.07
C ALA A 53 8.31 8.16 -1.85
N PRO A 54 9.45 7.79 -1.22
CA PRO A 54 10.68 7.58 -2.00
C PRO A 54 10.57 6.40 -2.97
N ASP A 55 9.87 5.33 -2.60
CA ASP A 55 9.69 4.17 -3.48
C ASP A 55 8.80 4.49 -4.67
N ALA A 56 7.73 5.23 -4.43
CA ALA A 56 6.82 5.67 -5.48
C ALA A 56 7.50 6.66 -6.42
N ALA A 57 8.27 7.61 -5.88
CA ALA A 57 8.97 8.60 -6.68
C ALA A 57 10.02 7.99 -7.61
N ALA A 58 10.65 6.88 -7.19
CA ALA A 58 11.63 6.19 -8.02
C ALA A 58 11.00 5.43 -9.19
N ARG A 59 9.68 5.15 -9.14
CA ARG A 59 9.00 4.25 -10.07
C ARG A 59 7.90 4.89 -10.90
N LEU A 60 7.31 5.98 -10.42
CA LEU A 60 6.14 6.61 -11.03
C LEU A 60 6.46 8.04 -11.46
N SER A 61 5.73 8.54 -12.45
CA SER A 61 5.88 9.91 -12.91
C SER A 61 5.32 10.90 -11.89
N THR A 62 5.81 12.15 -11.94
CA THR A 62 5.33 13.21 -11.07
C THR A 62 3.83 13.43 -11.22
N GLU A 63 3.32 13.30 -12.43
CA GLU A 63 1.90 13.51 -12.73
C GLU A 63 1.03 12.45 -12.05
N ILE A 64 1.48 11.20 -12.07
CA ILE A 64 0.78 10.10 -11.40
C ILE A 64 0.85 10.29 -9.89
N LEU A 65 2.02 10.66 -9.36
CA LEU A 65 2.22 10.87 -7.92
C LEU A 65 1.28 11.93 -7.36
N ALA A 66 0.99 12.97 -8.13
CA ALA A 66 0.11 14.04 -7.69
C ALA A 66 -1.32 13.57 -7.40
N GLN A 67 -1.72 12.41 -7.92
CA GLN A 67 -3.05 11.84 -7.75
C GLN A 67 -3.10 10.77 -6.65
N LEU A 68 -1.96 10.44 -6.04
CA LEU A 68 -1.84 9.36 -5.08
C LEU A 68 -1.55 9.90 -3.68
N ASN A 69 -1.92 9.11 -2.68
CA ASN A 69 -1.61 9.43 -1.29
C ASN A 69 -0.27 8.79 -0.93
N THR A 70 0.77 9.61 -0.82
CA THR A 70 2.10 9.14 -0.45
C THR A 70 2.43 9.53 0.98
N ILE A 71 3.27 8.73 1.64
CA ILE A 71 3.72 9.00 3.00
C ILE A 71 5.23 8.92 3.10
N THR A 72 5.78 9.59 4.11
CA THR A 72 7.21 9.54 4.43
C THR A 72 7.51 8.31 5.29
N HIS A 73 8.80 8.01 5.48
CA HIS A 73 9.22 6.98 6.43
C HIS A 73 8.75 7.28 7.85
N ALA A 74 8.79 8.55 8.27
CA ALA A 74 8.31 8.94 9.60
C ALA A 74 6.83 8.66 9.78
N GLN A 75 6.03 8.93 8.74
CA GLN A 75 4.60 8.63 8.76
C GLN A 75 4.35 7.12 8.76
N TRP A 76 5.20 6.34 8.10
CA TRP A 76 5.12 4.89 8.14
C TRP A 76 5.30 4.37 9.57
N VAL A 77 6.29 4.90 10.29
CA VAL A 77 6.50 4.54 11.70
C VAL A 77 5.24 4.85 12.53
N GLU A 78 4.63 6.01 12.32
CA GLU A 78 3.38 6.36 13.01
C GLU A 78 2.26 5.38 12.70
N LEU A 79 2.15 4.92 11.45
CA LEU A 79 1.14 3.91 11.09
C LEU A 79 1.34 2.62 11.88
N THR A 80 2.58 2.17 12.06
CA THR A 80 2.85 0.94 12.79
C THR A 80 2.47 1.05 14.26
N LEU A 81 2.50 2.24 14.82
CA LEU A 81 2.09 2.49 16.20
C LEU A 81 0.57 2.50 16.37
N ASN A 82 -0.17 2.78 15.32
CA ASN A 82 -1.63 2.94 15.36
C ASN A 82 -2.41 1.77 14.77
N HIS A 83 -1.73 0.73 14.29
CA HIS A 83 -2.36 -0.41 13.65
C HIS A 83 -1.90 -1.72 14.28
N GLN A 84 -2.83 -2.64 14.48
CA GLN A 84 -2.56 -4.00 14.93
C GLN A 84 -3.62 -4.92 14.32
N PRO A 85 -3.22 -6.08 13.81
CA PRO A 85 -1.84 -6.51 13.55
C PRO A 85 -1.22 -5.82 12.34
N ILE A 86 0.07 -6.09 12.07
CA ILE A 86 0.77 -5.67 10.86
C ILE A 86 1.10 -6.93 10.07
N ILE A 87 0.68 -6.97 8.81
CA ILE A 87 0.90 -8.13 7.94
C ILE A 87 1.71 -7.68 6.73
N SER A 88 2.79 -8.39 6.43
CA SER A 88 3.62 -8.14 5.24
C SER A 88 3.34 -9.20 4.17
N TRP A 89 3.22 -8.73 2.93
CA TRP A 89 2.94 -9.58 1.77
C TRP A 89 4.10 -9.58 0.79
#